data_d9c21603243a5c4524305c4400ae1df6
#
_entry.id   d9c21603243a5c4524305c4400ae1df6
#
_cell.length_a   1.000
_cell.length_b   1.000
_cell.length_c   1.000
_cell.angle_alpha   90.00
_cell.angle_beta   90.00
_cell.angle_gamma   90.00
#
_symmetry.space_group_name_H-M   'P 1'
#
loop_
_entity.id
_entity.type
_entity.pdbx_description
1 polymer ?
#
loop_
_entity_poly.entity_id
_entity_poly.type
_entity_poly.pdbx_seq_one_letter_code
_entity_poly.pdbx_strand_id
1 'polypeptide(L)' 'MVTTNIITNVMKKELQVSGMNCSSCELLVKEALEDLEGIIEVDASHLKGIVVVDYDAKMLSIPTITAAIEAQGFRVQS' A
#
# COMPACT_ATOMS: atom_id res chain seq x y z
N MET A 1 -0.07 24.17 16.96
CA MET A 1 0.07 23.63 16.69
C MET A 1 0.43 22.70 16.58
N VAL A 2 0.53 22.49 16.57
CA VAL A 2 0.77 21.76 16.41
C VAL A 2 0.96 20.76 16.52
N THR A 3 1.13 20.30 16.41
CA THR A 3 1.23 19.53 16.45
C THR A 3 1.57 18.57 16.16
N THR A 4 1.80 18.24 15.88
CA THR A 4 1.94 17.43 15.56
C THR A 4 2.48 16.39 15.61
N ASN A 5 2.99 16.14 15.55
CA ASN A 5 3.59 15.24 15.58
C ASN A 5 3.57 14.12 16.12
N ILE A 6 3.28 13.89 16.14
CA ILE A 6 2.89 12.88 16.91
C ILE A 6 2.91 11.53 16.37
N ILE A 7 2.66 11.35 15.12
CA ILE A 7 2.74 10.08 14.48
C ILE A 7 4.16 9.84 14.12
N THR A 8 4.83 8.98 14.85
CA THR A 8 6.24 8.80 14.67
C THR A 8 6.59 7.49 14.00
N ASN A 9 5.59 6.61 13.78
CA ASN A 9 5.86 5.30 13.23
C ASN A 9 5.31 5.13 11.83
N VAL A 10 4.92 6.23 11.19
CA VAL A 10 4.43 6.18 9.83
C VAL A 10 5.59 5.99 8.89
N MET A 11 5.47 4.99 8.04
CA MET A 11 6.47 4.68 7.02
C MET A 11 5.84 4.78 5.65
N LYS A 12 6.63 5.25 4.69
CA LYS A 12 6.19 5.30 3.30
C LYS A 12 7.02 4.30 2.52
N LYS A 13 6.35 3.43 1.77
CA LYS A 13 7.04 2.41 1.00
C LYS A 13 6.51 2.39 -0.41
N GLU A 14 7.41 2.31 -1.37
CA GLU A 14 7.08 2.18 -2.77
C GLU A 14 7.30 0.73 -3.17
N LEU A 15 6.26 0.12 -3.74
CA LEU A 15 6.31 -1.29 -4.13
C LEU A 15 6.10 -1.39 -5.64
N GLN A 16 6.87 -2.25 -6.29
CA GLN A 16 6.65 -2.54 -7.69
C GLN A 16 5.69 -3.72 -7.79
N VAL A 17 4.59 -3.51 -8.50
CA VAL A 17 3.53 -4.50 -8.58
C VAL A 17 3.27 -4.83 -10.04
N SER A 18 3.36 -6.11 -10.37
CA SER A 18 3.06 -6.61 -11.72
C SER A 18 1.60 -7.01 -11.79
N GLY A 19 1.01 -6.82 -12.96
CA GLY A 19 -0.35 -7.28 -13.19
C GLY A 19 -1.40 -6.22 -13.10
N MET A 20 -1.05 -5.02 -12.67
CA MET A 20 -2.00 -3.91 -12.69
C MET A 20 -2.06 -3.34 -14.10
N ASN A 21 -3.02 -3.79 -14.88
CA ASN A 21 -3.09 -3.41 -16.28
C ASN A 21 -4.15 -2.38 -16.59
N CYS A 22 -4.94 -1.99 -15.61
CA CYS A 22 -6.02 -1.04 -15.85
C CYS A 22 -6.37 -0.34 -14.54
N SER A 23 -7.22 0.67 -14.65
CA SER A 23 -7.61 1.44 -13.46
C SER A 23 -8.41 0.62 -12.46
N SER A 24 -9.15 -0.39 -12.93
CA SER A 24 -9.86 -1.27 -12.01
C SER A 24 -8.89 -2.03 -11.13
N CYS A 25 -7.74 -2.39 -11.69
CA CYS A 25 -6.72 -3.09 -10.91
C CYS A 25 -6.17 -2.19 -9.81
N GLU A 26 -5.99 -0.90 -10.11
CA GLU A 26 -5.58 0.05 -9.08
C GLU A 26 -6.57 0.07 -7.92
N LEU A 27 -7.85 0.06 -8.24
CA LEU A 27 -8.88 0.11 -7.22
C LEU A 27 -8.87 -1.15 -6.37
N LEU A 28 -8.66 -2.30 -6.99
CA LEU A 28 -8.59 -3.55 -6.24
C LEU A 28 -7.45 -3.54 -5.23
N VAL A 29 -6.28 -3.10 -5.66
CA VAL A 29 -5.13 -3.02 -4.78
C VAL A 29 -5.38 -2.01 -3.67
N LYS A 30 -5.89 -0.85 -4.05
CA LYS A 30 -6.14 0.21 -3.09
C LYS A 30 -7.13 -0.24 -2.02
N GLU A 31 -8.24 -0.84 -2.44
CA GLU A 31 -9.24 -1.29 -1.50
C GLU A 31 -8.73 -2.40 -0.60
N ALA A 32 -7.95 -3.33 -1.17
CA ALA A 32 -7.40 -4.41 -0.37
C ALA A 32 -6.49 -3.88 0.72
N LEU A 33 -5.70 -2.85 0.41
CA LEU A 33 -4.81 -2.28 1.40
C LEU A 33 -5.54 -1.41 2.40
N GLU A 34 -6.54 -0.65 1.93
CA GLU A 34 -7.29 0.22 2.83
C GLU A 34 -8.09 -0.57 3.86
N ASP A 35 -8.36 -1.84 3.58
CA ASP A 35 -9.02 -2.71 4.53
C ASP A 35 -8.13 -3.09 5.71
N LEU A 36 -6.84 -2.92 5.58
CA LEU A 36 -5.91 -3.30 6.66
C LEU A 36 -5.84 -2.19 7.69
N GLU A 37 -5.88 -2.59 8.96
CA GLU A 37 -5.67 -1.62 10.03
C GLU A 37 -4.22 -1.18 10.01
N GLY A 38 -4.03 0.13 10.11
CA GLY A 38 -2.69 0.68 10.09
C GLY A 38 -2.32 1.32 8.77
N ILE A 39 -3.14 1.15 7.75
CA ILE A 39 -2.93 1.85 6.48
C ILE A 39 -3.44 3.28 6.61
N ILE A 40 -2.61 4.22 6.21
CA ILE A 40 -2.95 5.63 6.29
C ILE A 40 -3.36 6.15 4.93
N GLU A 41 -2.55 5.82 3.90
CA GLU A 41 -2.85 6.27 2.55
C GLU A 41 -2.24 5.30 1.55
N VAL A 42 -2.93 5.11 0.44
CA VAL A 42 -2.47 4.25 -0.64
C VAL A 42 -2.58 5.01 -1.95
N ASP A 43 -1.52 4.97 -2.75
CA ASP A 43 -1.51 5.58 -4.06
C ASP A 43 -1.03 4.51 -5.04
N ALA A 44 -1.92 4.06 -5.92
CA ALA A 44 -1.59 3.01 -6.87
C ALA A 44 -1.60 3.58 -8.29
N SER A 45 -0.61 3.21 -9.09
CA SER A 45 -0.52 3.65 -10.47
C SER A 45 -0.32 2.44 -11.37
N HIS A 46 -1.33 2.14 -12.18
CA HIS A 46 -1.22 1.02 -13.10
C HIS A 46 -0.28 1.36 -14.26
N LEU A 47 -0.15 2.63 -14.60
CA LEU A 47 0.73 3.03 -15.68
C LEU A 47 2.18 2.83 -15.31
N LYS A 48 2.52 3.06 -14.06
CA LYS A 48 3.89 2.90 -13.59
C LYS A 48 4.15 1.54 -12.96
N GLY A 49 3.09 0.80 -12.64
CA GLY A 49 3.24 -0.47 -11.94
C GLY A 49 3.74 -0.32 -10.53
N ILE A 50 3.40 0.78 -9.89
CA ILE A 50 3.91 1.13 -8.57
C ILE A 50 2.76 1.41 -7.62
N VAL A 51 2.92 0.95 -6.38
CA VAL A 51 2.00 1.27 -5.29
C VAL A 51 2.82 1.91 -4.18
N VAL A 52 2.41 3.11 -3.78
CA VAL A 52 3.03 3.80 -2.66
C VAL A 52 2.06 3.71 -1.49
N VAL A 53 2.54 3.26 -0.35
CA VAL A 53 1.69 3.07 0.81
C VAL A 53 2.30 3.75 2.02
N ASP A 54 1.48 4.52 2.73
CA ASP A 54 1.83 5.07 4.03
C ASP A 54 1.14 4.22 5.07
N TYR A 55 1.89 3.71 6.02
CA TYR A 55 1.35 2.79 7.00
C TYR A 55 2.03 2.97 8.35
N ASP A 56 1.35 2.51 9.38
CA ASP A 56 1.88 2.53 10.74
C ASP A 56 2.73 1.27 10.94
N ALA A 57 4.04 1.47 11.06
CA ALA A 57 4.97 0.36 11.15
C ALA A 57 4.78 -0.49 12.40
N LYS A 58 4.08 0.04 13.41
CA LYS A 58 3.77 -0.74 14.59
C LYS A 58 2.63 -1.72 14.35
N MET A 59 1.74 -1.39 13.41
CA MET A 59 0.56 -2.20 13.16
C MET A 59 0.72 -3.12 11.98
N LEU A 60 1.55 -2.74 11.02
CA LEU A 60 1.70 -3.48 9.78
C LEU A 60 3.15 -3.68 9.45
N SER A 61 3.42 -4.71 8.67
CA SER A 61 4.74 -4.96 8.13
C SER A 61 4.61 -5.09 6.62
N ILE A 62 5.74 -4.95 5.93
CA ILE A 62 5.75 -5.08 4.47
C ILE A 62 5.26 -6.45 4.01
N PRO A 63 5.65 -7.58 4.65
CA PRO A 63 5.09 -8.87 4.23
C PRO A 63 3.58 -8.93 4.30
N THR A 64 2.97 -8.29 5.30
CA THR A 64 1.51 -8.28 5.41
C THR A 64 0.90 -7.51 4.25
N ILE A 65 1.47 -6.35 3.92
CA ILE A 65 0.99 -5.53 2.81
C ILE A 65 1.16 -6.28 1.50
N THR A 66 2.31 -6.91 1.31
CA THR A 66 2.59 -7.69 0.12
C THR A 66 1.59 -8.82 -0.04
N ALA A 67 1.29 -9.53 1.05
CA ALA A 67 0.35 -10.64 1.00
C ALA A 67 -1.04 -10.16 0.60
N ALA A 68 -1.45 -8.98 1.08
CA ALA A 68 -2.76 -8.44 0.73
C ALA A 68 -2.84 -8.14 -0.76
N ILE A 69 -1.76 -7.60 -1.32
CA ILE A 69 -1.74 -7.31 -2.76
C ILE A 69 -1.76 -8.61 -3.56
N GLU A 70 -0.97 -9.58 -3.14
CA GLU A 70 -0.88 -10.84 -3.87
C GLU A 70 -2.17 -11.64 -3.78
N ALA A 71 -2.93 -11.46 -2.70
CA ALA A 71 -4.23 -12.11 -2.58
C ALA A 71 -5.20 -11.65 -3.66
N GLN A 72 -4.96 -10.48 -4.25
CA GLN A 72 -5.80 -9.99 -5.33
C GLN A 72 -5.35 -10.49 -6.70
N GLY A 73 -4.30 -11.29 -6.76
CA GLY A 73 -3.82 -11.86 -8.00
C GLY A 73 -2.67 -11.10 -8.64
N PHE A 74 -2.11 -10.13 -7.93
CA PHE A 74 -0.98 -9.38 -8.44
C PHE A 74 0.32 -9.90 -7.82
N ARG A 75 1.43 -9.43 -8.34
CA ARG A 75 2.73 -9.85 -7.86
C ARG A 75 3.54 -8.64 -7.44
N VAL A 76 4.10 -8.69 -6.24
CA VAL A 76 4.94 -7.63 -5.72
C VAL A 76 6.39 -8.04 -5.93
N GLN A 77 7.19 -7.12 -6.48
CA GLN A 77 8.55 -7.44 -6.88
C GLN A 77 9.62 -6.77 -6.05
N SER A 78 9.26 -6.00 -5.06
CA SER A 78 10.34 -5.42 -4.27
C SER A 78 10.10 -5.50 -2.80
#